data_d4102851d830b5a325ad87c4c0987ba1
#
_entry.id   d4102851d830b5a325ad87c4c0987ba1
#
_cell.length_a   1.000
_cell.length_b   1.000
_cell.length_c   1.000
_cell.angle_alpha   90.00
_cell.angle_beta   90.00
_cell.angle_gamma   90.00
#
_symmetry.space_group_name_H-M   'P 1'
#
loop_
_entity.id
_entity.type
_entity.pdbx_description
1 polymer ?
#
loop_
_entity_poly.entity_id
_entity_poly.type
_entity_poly.pdbx_seq_one_letter_code
_entity_poly.pdbx_strand_id
1 'polypeptide(L)'
;MNEGIENKVVLIIGGAGGIGAASARLLASRGARMAIADLHEARLAAVVESIAEAGGDVKGYRVDATDRDQVKTMVDSVVADFGRLDVLVGCAGVMYIRPIAELNTAEWETTIDLNIKSVLWGIAAALPVFQAQQSGHFINMGSVAGVKVFSPGGAVHSGSKFAVRAISEGLRSEVGEAIRVTTISPGAVDSGMQNKTTGSESSRIIELYRKAIPVGAVANAIAYVIEQPANVDVNEIVIRPTSQVQ
;
A
#
# COMPACT_ATOMS: atom_id res chain seq x y z
N MET A 1 -17.84 10.48 19.42
CA MET A 1 -17.88 9.20 18.68
C MET A 1 -16.44 8.79 18.44
N ASN A 2 -16.08 7.56 18.72
CA ASN A 2 -14.68 7.09 18.66
C ASN A 2 -14.28 7.00 17.16
N GLU A 3 -13.60 8.03 16.64
CA GLU A 3 -13.12 8.09 15.25
C GLU A 3 -11.78 7.36 15.07
N GLY A 4 -11.34 6.61 16.07
CA GLY A 4 -10.09 5.87 16.08
C GLY A 4 -10.08 4.67 15.11
N ILE A 5 -9.06 3.82 15.27
CA ILE A 5 -8.87 2.58 14.48
C ILE A 5 -9.83 1.47 14.92
N GLU A 6 -10.24 1.47 16.18
CA GLU A 6 -11.02 0.41 16.78
C GLU A 6 -12.30 0.09 15.99
N ASN A 7 -12.54 -1.19 15.72
CA ASN A 7 -13.65 -1.74 14.93
C ASN A 7 -13.72 -1.35 13.45
N LYS A 8 -12.78 -0.56 12.93
CA LYS A 8 -12.71 -0.30 11.48
C LYS A 8 -12.31 -1.57 10.74
N VAL A 9 -12.97 -1.84 9.63
CA VAL A 9 -12.59 -2.90 8.69
C VAL A 9 -11.54 -2.33 7.74
N VAL A 10 -10.32 -2.86 7.82
CA VAL A 10 -9.17 -2.41 7.03
C VAL A 10 -8.70 -3.52 6.10
N LEU A 11 -8.79 -3.29 4.80
CA LEU A 11 -8.24 -4.17 3.77
C LEU A 11 -6.85 -3.69 3.37
N ILE A 12 -5.86 -4.58 3.40
CA ILE A 12 -4.50 -4.31 2.91
C ILE A 12 -4.19 -5.23 1.73
N ILE A 13 -4.08 -4.66 0.52
CA ILE A 13 -3.63 -5.37 -0.68
C ILE A 13 -2.10 -5.35 -0.71
N GLY A 14 -1.45 -6.52 -0.79
CA GLY A 14 -0.02 -6.68 -0.54
C GLY A 14 0.30 -6.77 0.96
N GLY A 15 -0.66 -7.27 1.74
CA GLY A 15 -0.62 -7.30 3.20
C GLY A 15 0.34 -8.31 3.81
N ALA A 16 0.93 -9.22 3.03
CA ALA A 16 1.99 -10.14 3.48
C ALA A 16 3.41 -9.64 3.14
N GLY A 17 3.54 -8.46 2.53
CA GLY A 17 4.82 -7.77 2.33
C GLY A 17 5.31 -7.07 3.60
N GLY A 18 6.57 -6.60 3.62
CA GLY A 18 7.17 -5.98 4.81
C GLY A 18 6.35 -4.86 5.43
N ILE A 19 6.00 -3.82 4.65
CA ILE A 19 5.18 -2.69 5.12
C ILE A 19 3.75 -3.14 5.42
N GLY A 20 3.14 -3.93 4.51
CA GLY A 20 1.77 -4.41 4.67
C GLY A 20 1.59 -5.24 5.93
N ALA A 21 2.48 -6.21 6.17
CA ALA A 21 2.42 -7.08 7.35
C ALA A 21 2.65 -6.32 8.66
N ALA A 22 3.59 -5.35 8.67
CA ALA A 22 3.81 -4.50 9.85
C ALA A 22 2.58 -3.63 10.14
N SER A 23 1.96 -3.06 9.10
CA SER A 23 0.74 -2.27 9.23
C SER A 23 -0.42 -3.11 9.72
N ALA A 24 -0.59 -4.33 9.17
CA ALA A 24 -1.65 -5.24 9.57
C ALA A 24 -1.59 -5.57 11.06
N ARG A 25 -0.40 -5.95 11.57
CA ARG A 25 -0.22 -6.26 12.99
C ARG A 25 -0.46 -5.04 13.87
N LEU A 26 0.06 -3.87 13.49
CA LEU A 26 -0.14 -2.64 14.27
C LEU A 26 -1.62 -2.25 14.33
N LEU A 27 -2.34 -2.27 13.21
CA LEU A 27 -3.75 -1.89 13.16
C LEU A 27 -4.61 -2.90 13.93
N ALA A 28 -4.34 -4.20 13.79
CA ALA A 28 -4.99 -5.24 14.59
C ALA A 28 -4.79 -5.03 16.09
N SER A 29 -3.56 -4.71 16.54
CA SER A 29 -3.27 -4.43 17.95
C SER A 29 -3.98 -3.18 18.49
N ARG A 30 -4.48 -2.31 17.61
CA ARG A 30 -5.33 -1.14 17.93
C ARG A 30 -6.82 -1.41 17.75
N GLY A 31 -7.22 -2.67 17.59
CA GLY A 31 -8.62 -3.10 17.50
C GLY A 31 -9.25 -3.01 16.13
N ALA A 32 -8.49 -2.84 15.04
CA ALA A 32 -9.03 -2.96 13.69
C ALA A 32 -9.39 -4.42 13.36
N ARG A 33 -10.41 -4.61 12.53
CA ARG A 33 -10.79 -5.88 11.92
C ARG A 33 -10.09 -5.98 10.58
N MET A 34 -9.22 -6.97 10.42
CA MET A 34 -8.26 -7.00 9.32
C MET A 34 -8.65 -7.94 8.18
N ALA A 35 -8.69 -7.42 6.98
CA ALA A 35 -8.69 -8.19 5.73
C ALA A 35 -7.31 -8.08 5.09
N ILE A 36 -6.60 -9.21 4.96
CA ILE A 36 -5.24 -9.24 4.43
C ILE A 36 -5.25 -9.94 3.08
N ALA A 37 -4.83 -9.25 2.04
CA ALA A 37 -4.80 -9.78 0.68
C ALA A 37 -3.36 -9.84 0.14
N ASP A 38 -2.95 -11.00 -0.37
CA ASP A 38 -1.63 -11.20 -0.99
C ASP A 38 -1.68 -12.38 -1.97
N LEU A 39 -0.77 -12.37 -2.94
CA LEU A 39 -0.61 -13.49 -3.88
C LEU A 39 0.08 -14.70 -3.24
N HIS A 40 0.98 -14.45 -2.28
CA HIS A 40 1.84 -15.46 -1.66
C HIS A 40 1.17 -16.12 -0.46
N GLU A 41 0.54 -17.25 -0.68
CA GLU A 41 -0.29 -17.97 0.29
C GLU A 41 0.43 -18.28 1.61
N ALA A 42 1.64 -18.80 1.58
CA ALA A 42 2.38 -19.13 2.81
C ALA A 42 2.71 -17.90 3.67
N ARG A 43 3.07 -16.77 3.04
CA ARG A 43 3.31 -15.51 3.77
C ARG A 43 2.02 -14.91 4.30
N LEU A 44 0.95 -15.00 3.52
CA LEU A 44 -0.38 -14.56 3.92
C LEU A 44 -0.84 -15.33 5.16
N ALA A 45 -0.76 -16.67 5.13
CA ALA A 45 -1.11 -17.53 6.26
C ALA A 45 -0.34 -17.17 7.53
N ALA A 46 0.98 -16.97 7.44
CA ALA A 46 1.81 -16.57 8.59
C ALA A 46 1.42 -15.22 9.20
N VAL A 47 1.01 -14.23 8.39
CA VAL A 47 0.53 -12.95 8.90
C VAL A 47 -0.82 -13.09 9.59
N VAL A 48 -1.75 -13.83 8.97
CA VAL A 48 -3.08 -14.10 9.54
C VAL A 48 -2.96 -14.83 10.87
N GLU A 49 -2.16 -15.91 10.92
CA GLU A 49 -1.92 -16.69 12.14
C GLU A 49 -1.35 -15.80 13.26
N SER A 50 -0.32 -14.98 12.97
CA SER A 50 0.28 -14.10 13.97
C SER A 50 -0.68 -13.06 14.55
N ILE A 51 -1.66 -12.59 13.77
CA ILE A 51 -2.68 -11.65 14.24
C ILE A 51 -3.76 -12.39 15.04
N ALA A 52 -4.19 -13.58 14.59
CA ALA A 52 -5.18 -14.38 15.28
C ALA A 52 -4.67 -14.87 16.64
N GLU A 53 -3.41 -15.33 16.73
CA GLU A 53 -2.76 -15.71 18.00
C GLU A 53 -2.67 -14.55 18.99
N ALA A 54 -2.56 -13.32 18.50
CA ALA A 54 -2.61 -12.11 19.33
C ALA A 54 -4.05 -11.69 19.69
N GLY A 55 -5.08 -12.45 19.29
CA GLY A 55 -6.49 -12.19 19.58
C GLY A 55 -7.16 -11.19 18.61
N GLY A 56 -6.53 -10.86 17.48
CA GLY A 56 -7.10 -9.95 16.49
C GLY A 56 -8.14 -10.63 15.59
N ASP A 57 -9.16 -9.86 15.16
CA ASP A 57 -10.13 -10.31 14.14
C ASP A 57 -9.51 -10.13 12.74
N VAL A 58 -9.20 -11.25 12.06
CA VAL A 58 -8.47 -11.23 10.79
C VAL A 58 -8.94 -12.33 9.84
N LYS A 59 -9.01 -11.99 8.54
CA LYS A 59 -9.20 -12.95 7.44
C LYS A 59 -8.16 -12.72 6.34
N GLY A 60 -7.70 -13.82 5.73
CA GLY A 60 -6.78 -13.81 4.60
C GLY A 60 -7.49 -14.08 3.28
N TYR A 61 -7.08 -13.37 2.23
CA TYR A 61 -7.60 -13.52 0.87
C TYR A 61 -6.42 -13.68 -0.10
N ARG A 62 -6.34 -14.85 -0.75
CA ARG A 62 -5.36 -15.03 -1.82
C ARG A 62 -5.85 -14.31 -3.08
N VAL A 63 -5.08 -13.34 -3.58
CA VAL A 63 -5.46 -12.53 -4.74
C VAL A 63 -4.21 -12.12 -5.53
N ASP A 64 -4.34 -12.14 -6.85
CA ASP A 64 -3.43 -11.42 -7.75
C ASP A 64 -3.94 -9.99 -7.90
N ALA A 65 -3.19 -9.02 -7.38
CA ALA A 65 -3.56 -7.62 -7.42
C ALA A 65 -3.53 -7.02 -8.84
N THR A 66 -2.94 -7.73 -9.82
CA THR A 66 -2.95 -7.33 -11.23
C THR A 66 -4.20 -7.78 -11.98
N ASP A 67 -4.96 -8.72 -11.40
CA ASP A 67 -6.22 -9.23 -11.93
C ASP A 67 -7.41 -8.44 -11.36
N ARG A 68 -8.05 -7.65 -12.21
CA ARG A 68 -9.18 -6.79 -11.85
C ARG A 68 -10.35 -7.58 -11.23
N ASP A 69 -10.68 -8.73 -11.81
CA ASP A 69 -11.87 -9.48 -11.41
C ASP A 69 -11.64 -10.23 -10.08
N GLN A 70 -10.40 -10.70 -9.83
CA GLN A 70 -10.01 -11.21 -8.52
C GLN A 70 -10.06 -10.12 -7.44
N VAL A 71 -9.55 -8.91 -7.74
CA VAL A 71 -9.60 -7.78 -6.79
C VAL A 71 -11.04 -7.42 -6.47
N LYS A 72 -11.92 -7.37 -7.47
CA LYS A 72 -13.35 -7.11 -7.23
C LYS A 72 -13.99 -8.19 -6.35
N THR A 73 -13.81 -9.46 -6.70
CA THR A 73 -14.36 -10.60 -5.94
C THR A 73 -13.86 -10.58 -4.49
N MET A 74 -12.61 -10.24 -4.28
CA MET A 74 -12.01 -10.12 -2.94
C MET A 74 -12.68 -9.01 -2.13
N VAL A 75 -12.89 -7.81 -2.71
CA VAL A 75 -13.58 -6.70 -2.01
C VAL A 75 -15.02 -7.09 -1.68
N ASP A 76 -15.75 -7.73 -2.60
CA ASP A 76 -17.10 -8.24 -2.34
C ASP A 76 -17.10 -9.25 -1.18
N SER A 77 -16.11 -10.14 -1.12
CA SER A 77 -15.95 -11.12 -0.03
C SER A 77 -15.65 -10.44 1.31
N VAL A 78 -14.80 -9.40 1.32
CA VAL A 78 -14.52 -8.61 2.54
C VAL A 78 -15.82 -7.98 3.06
N VAL A 79 -16.62 -7.36 2.19
CA VAL A 79 -17.90 -6.77 2.59
C VAL A 79 -18.88 -7.83 3.09
N ALA A 80 -18.94 -9.00 2.47
CA ALA A 80 -19.79 -10.11 2.93
C ALA A 80 -19.34 -10.64 4.31
N ASP A 81 -18.03 -10.76 4.53
CA ASP A 81 -17.46 -11.32 5.75
C ASP A 81 -17.53 -10.36 6.95
N PHE A 82 -17.31 -9.08 6.72
CA PHE A 82 -17.19 -8.07 7.78
C PHE A 82 -18.39 -7.12 7.86
N GLY A 83 -19.29 -7.13 6.88
CA GLY A 83 -20.47 -6.27 6.80
C GLY A 83 -20.19 -4.86 6.25
N ARG A 84 -18.92 -4.47 6.09
CA ARG A 84 -18.48 -3.15 5.63
C ARG A 84 -17.01 -3.17 5.19
N LEU A 85 -16.56 -2.09 4.59
CA LEU A 85 -15.15 -1.78 4.38
C LEU A 85 -14.92 -0.30 4.72
N ASP A 86 -13.98 0.04 5.62
CA ASP A 86 -13.72 1.41 6.04
C ASP A 86 -12.46 2.00 5.40
N VAL A 87 -11.42 1.17 5.25
CA VAL A 87 -10.12 1.59 4.74
C VAL A 87 -9.58 0.57 3.75
N LEU A 88 -9.11 1.04 2.60
CA LEU A 88 -8.32 0.24 1.66
C LEU A 88 -6.90 0.77 1.60
N VAL A 89 -5.92 -0.08 1.93
CA VAL A 89 -4.48 0.24 1.86
C VAL A 89 -3.86 -0.51 0.70
N GLY A 90 -3.42 0.22 -0.33
CA GLY A 90 -2.73 -0.34 -1.50
C GLY A 90 -1.22 -0.45 -1.25
N CYS A 91 -0.76 -1.57 -0.70
CA CYS A 91 0.67 -1.86 -0.44
C CYS A 91 1.33 -2.75 -1.49
N ALA A 92 0.57 -3.31 -2.44
CA ALA A 92 1.14 -4.12 -3.51
C ALA A 92 2.07 -3.27 -4.40
N GLY A 93 3.22 -3.83 -4.76
CA GLY A 93 4.17 -3.11 -5.60
C GLY A 93 5.51 -3.81 -5.73
N VAL A 94 6.25 -3.38 -6.74
CA VAL A 94 7.64 -3.81 -7.01
C VAL A 94 8.54 -2.60 -7.24
N MET A 95 9.83 -2.82 -7.06
CA MET A 95 10.86 -1.84 -7.37
C MET A 95 11.98 -2.53 -8.16
N TYR A 96 12.03 -2.26 -9.45
CA TYR A 96 13.14 -2.63 -10.30
C TYR A 96 13.93 -1.36 -10.64
N ILE A 97 15.19 -1.33 -10.26
CA ILE A 97 16.11 -0.21 -10.53
C ILE A 97 17.16 -0.70 -11.53
N ARG A 98 16.97 -0.28 -12.76
CA ARG A 98 17.77 -0.73 -13.90
C ARG A 98 17.88 0.38 -14.94
N PRO A 99 19.07 0.66 -15.50
CA PRO A 99 19.18 1.62 -16.59
C PRO A 99 18.21 1.31 -17.73
N ILE A 100 17.54 2.33 -18.27
CA ILE A 100 16.53 2.15 -19.30
C ILE A 100 17.13 1.54 -20.58
N ALA A 101 18.42 1.77 -20.83
CA ALA A 101 19.15 1.21 -21.96
C ALA A 101 19.33 -0.32 -21.92
N GLU A 102 19.08 -0.96 -20.77
CA GLU A 102 19.06 -2.42 -20.65
C GLU A 102 17.79 -3.06 -21.23
N LEU A 103 16.78 -2.25 -21.59
CA LEU A 103 15.55 -2.61 -22.31
C LEU A 103 14.80 -3.83 -21.74
N ASN A 104 14.77 -3.97 -20.41
CA ASN A 104 14.02 -5.06 -19.76
C ASN A 104 12.52 -4.73 -19.71
N THR A 105 11.84 -4.93 -20.84
CA THR A 105 10.40 -4.61 -21.00
C THR A 105 9.51 -5.43 -20.09
N ALA A 106 9.89 -6.66 -19.74
CA ALA A 106 9.11 -7.49 -18.81
C ALA A 106 9.05 -6.89 -17.40
N GLU A 107 10.16 -6.29 -16.91
CA GLU A 107 10.14 -5.57 -15.65
C GLU A 107 9.34 -4.26 -15.74
N TRP A 108 9.29 -3.62 -16.89
CA TRP A 108 8.46 -2.43 -17.10
C TRP A 108 6.97 -2.78 -17.04
N GLU A 109 6.55 -3.82 -17.74
CA GLU A 109 5.17 -4.34 -17.70
C GLU A 109 4.77 -4.72 -16.29
N THR A 110 5.59 -5.51 -15.59
CA THR A 110 5.35 -5.89 -14.20
C THR A 110 5.24 -4.66 -13.29
N THR A 111 6.07 -3.64 -13.50
CA THR A 111 6.02 -2.40 -12.71
C THR A 111 4.72 -1.65 -12.95
N ILE A 112 4.26 -1.54 -14.19
CA ILE A 112 3.01 -0.86 -14.54
C ILE A 112 1.82 -1.63 -13.98
N ASP A 113 1.80 -2.93 -14.18
CA ASP A 113 0.70 -3.79 -13.74
C ASP A 113 0.55 -3.79 -12.23
N LEU A 114 1.65 -3.94 -11.49
CA LEU A 114 1.57 -4.06 -10.05
C LEU A 114 1.56 -2.71 -9.32
N ASN A 115 2.28 -1.68 -9.80
CA ASN A 115 2.32 -0.39 -9.10
C ASN A 115 1.17 0.55 -9.48
N ILE A 116 0.64 0.46 -10.71
CA ILE A 116 -0.40 1.37 -11.21
C ILE A 116 -1.75 0.66 -11.28
N LYS A 117 -1.85 -0.46 -12.02
CA LYS A 117 -3.13 -1.12 -12.24
C LYS A 117 -3.71 -1.68 -10.94
N SER A 118 -2.88 -2.21 -10.02
CA SER A 118 -3.38 -2.69 -8.72
C SER A 118 -4.08 -1.58 -7.92
N VAL A 119 -3.57 -0.34 -7.98
CA VAL A 119 -4.20 0.83 -7.34
C VAL A 119 -5.54 1.13 -8.01
N LEU A 120 -5.58 1.16 -9.35
CA LEU A 120 -6.81 1.39 -10.11
C LEU A 120 -7.87 0.33 -9.85
N TRP A 121 -7.47 -0.96 -9.78
CA TRP A 121 -8.41 -2.05 -9.50
C TRP A 121 -8.93 -2.00 -8.04
N GLY A 122 -8.07 -1.64 -7.08
CA GLY A 122 -8.49 -1.38 -5.71
C GLY A 122 -9.52 -0.25 -5.62
N ILE A 123 -9.27 0.86 -6.32
CA ILE A 123 -10.21 1.99 -6.41
C ILE A 123 -11.53 1.54 -7.06
N ALA A 124 -11.47 0.88 -8.21
CA ALA A 124 -12.65 0.45 -8.95
C ALA A 124 -13.53 -0.52 -8.14
N ALA A 125 -12.92 -1.36 -7.31
CA ALA A 125 -13.64 -2.33 -6.48
C ALA A 125 -14.23 -1.68 -5.21
N ALA A 126 -13.48 -0.80 -4.53
CA ALA A 126 -13.90 -0.26 -3.22
C ALA A 126 -14.71 1.04 -3.32
N LEU A 127 -14.54 1.85 -4.37
CA LEU A 127 -15.23 3.13 -4.50
C LEU A 127 -16.77 3.00 -4.45
N PRO A 128 -17.42 2.05 -5.15
CA PRO A 128 -18.86 1.86 -5.03
C PRO A 128 -19.31 1.51 -3.61
N VAL A 129 -18.50 0.74 -2.86
CA VAL A 129 -18.77 0.41 -1.45
C VAL A 129 -18.71 1.66 -0.58
N PHE A 130 -17.66 2.47 -0.72
CA PHE A 130 -17.49 3.71 0.04
C PHE A 130 -18.58 4.74 -0.29
N GLN A 131 -18.96 4.85 -1.56
CA GLN A 131 -20.07 5.71 -1.98
C GLN A 131 -21.40 5.27 -1.37
N ALA A 132 -21.69 3.97 -1.36
CA ALA A 132 -22.91 3.45 -0.74
C ALA A 132 -22.92 3.66 0.79
N GLN A 133 -21.77 3.55 1.44
CA GLN A 133 -21.60 3.80 2.87
C GLN A 133 -21.55 5.29 3.24
N GLN A 134 -21.36 6.20 2.26
CA GLN A 134 -21.06 7.60 2.48
C GLN A 134 -19.86 7.80 3.44
N SER A 135 -18.91 6.89 3.37
CA SER A 135 -17.68 6.88 4.20
C SER A 135 -16.66 5.95 3.62
N GLY A 136 -15.39 6.34 3.61
CA GLY A 136 -14.29 5.50 3.18
C GLY A 136 -12.94 6.19 3.24
N HIS A 137 -11.86 5.42 3.15
CA HIS A 137 -10.51 5.96 3.11
C HIS A 137 -9.61 5.12 2.20
N PHE A 138 -9.10 5.69 1.13
CA PHE A 138 -8.05 5.12 0.29
C PHE A 138 -6.68 5.58 0.80
N ILE A 139 -5.78 4.63 1.06
CA ILE A 139 -4.39 4.90 1.41
C ILE A 139 -3.51 4.22 0.37
N ASN A 140 -2.90 5.00 -0.51
CA ASN A 140 -2.09 4.51 -1.61
C ASN A 140 -0.60 4.64 -1.31
N MET A 141 0.16 3.57 -1.57
CA MET A 141 1.60 3.57 -1.34
C MET A 141 2.33 4.23 -2.52
N GLY A 142 2.69 5.50 -2.31
CA GLY A 142 3.58 6.27 -3.16
C GLY A 142 5.05 5.88 -2.95
N SER A 143 5.92 6.87 -3.11
CA SER A 143 7.37 6.81 -2.83
C SER A 143 7.96 8.21 -2.95
N VAL A 144 9.10 8.48 -2.32
CA VAL A 144 9.93 9.65 -2.66
C VAL A 144 10.30 9.68 -4.15
N ALA A 145 10.34 8.50 -4.81
CA ALA A 145 10.52 8.39 -6.26
C ALA A 145 9.32 8.92 -7.07
N GLY A 146 8.17 9.17 -6.45
CA GLY A 146 7.01 9.87 -7.00
C GLY A 146 7.02 11.39 -6.75
N VAL A 147 8.01 11.89 -6.01
CA VAL A 147 8.24 13.33 -5.76
C VAL A 147 9.43 13.83 -6.59
N LYS A 148 10.48 13.02 -6.68
CA LYS A 148 11.68 13.28 -7.47
C LYS A 148 12.12 12.01 -8.16
N VAL A 149 12.48 12.10 -9.44
CA VAL A 149 12.93 10.93 -10.20
C VAL A 149 14.18 10.33 -9.56
N PHE A 150 14.13 9.04 -9.27
CA PHE A 150 15.27 8.27 -8.82
C PHE A 150 16.19 7.95 -10.00
N SER A 151 17.43 8.43 -9.97
CA SER A 151 18.38 8.29 -11.07
C SER A 151 19.77 7.92 -10.52
N PRO A 152 20.57 7.12 -11.26
CA PRO A 152 20.19 6.38 -12.48
C PRO A 152 19.31 5.16 -12.18
N GLY A 153 18.69 4.60 -13.23
CA GLY A 153 17.99 3.30 -13.23
C GLY A 153 16.55 3.29 -12.73
N GLY A 154 16.06 4.38 -12.12
CA GLY A 154 14.73 4.41 -11.52
C GLY A 154 13.64 5.03 -12.41
N ALA A 155 13.85 5.20 -13.70
CA ALA A 155 12.90 5.93 -14.56
C ALA A 155 11.48 5.32 -14.54
N VAL A 156 11.35 4.03 -14.80
CA VAL A 156 10.04 3.35 -14.87
C VAL A 156 9.40 3.27 -13.49
N HIS A 157 10.18 2.91 -12.46
CA HIS A 157 9.71 2.92 -11.07
C HIS A 157 9.20 4.31 -10.66
N SER A 158 9.99 5.36 -10.90
CA SER A 158 9.57 6.73 -10.62
C SER A 158 8.30 7.11 -11.39
N GLY A 159 8.25 6.83 -12.69
CA GLY A 159 7.06 7.06 -13.51
C GLY A 159 5.81 6.42 -12.90
N SER A 160 5.92 5.17 -12.42
CA SER A 160 4.81 4.50 -11.76
C SER A 160 4.39 5.18 -10.46
N LYS A 161 5.33 5.71 -9.66
CA LYS A 161 5.03 6.37 -8.40
C LYS A 161 4.53 7.81 -8.57
N PHE A 162 4.97 8.51 -9.61
CA PHE A 162 4.33 9.77 -10.04
C PHE A 162 2.89 9.53 -10.50
N ALA A 163 2.63 8.44 -11.24
CA ALA A 163 1.27 8.06 -11.65
C ALA A 163 0.36 7.79 -10.44
N VAL A 164 0.82 7.02 -9.44
CA VAL A 164 0.05 6.77 -8.20
C VAL A 164 -0.30 8.08 -7.49
N ARG A 165 0.65 9.02 -7.40
CA ARG A 165 0.42 10.32 -6.78
C ARG A 165 -0.63 11.13 -7.54
N ALA A 166 -0.53 11.19 -8.88
CA ALA A 166 -1.50 11.88 -9.73
C ALA A 166 -2.90 11.25 -9.66
N ILE A 167 -2.98 9.90 -9.69
CA ILE A 167 -4.24 9.16 -9.56
C ILE A 167 -4.89 9.45 -8.20
N SER A 168 -4.11 9.45 -7.10
CA SER A 168 -4.63 9.72 -5.77
C SER A 168 -5.16 11.14 -5.64
N GLU A 169 -4.47 12.12 -6.20
CA GLU A 169 -4.91 13.52 -6.18
C GLU A 169 -6.17 13.73 -7.03
N GLY A 170 -6.23 13.11 -8.23
CA GLY A 170 -7.43 13.11 -9.08
C GLY A 170 -8.61 12.47 -8.35
N LEU A 171 -8.41 11.28 -7.78
CA LEU A 171 -9.45 10.60 -7.01
C LEU A 171 -9.98 11.48 -5.87
N ARG A 172 -9.09 12.08 -5.09
CA ARG A 172 -9.47 12.97 -3.97
C ARG A 172 -10.37 14.13 -4.42
N SER A 173 -10.09 14.72 -5.58
CA SER A 173 -10.88 15.83 -6.12
C SER A 173 -12.26 15.41 -6.66
N GLU A 174 -12.43 14.11 -6.97
CA GLU A 174 -13.63 13.57 -7.62
C GLU A 174 -14.61 12.87 -6.65
N VAL A 175 -14.14 12.37 -5.49
CA VAL A 175 -14.95 11.51 -4.61
C VAL A 175 -15.78 12.27 -3.56
N GLY A 176 -15.60 13.58 -3.44
CA GLY A 176 -16.34 14.41 -2.48
C GLY A 176 -15.90 14.26 -1.02
N GLU A 177 -16.64 14.86 -0.11
CA GLU A 177 -16.25 15.04 1.30
C GLU A 177 -16.35 13.76 2.16
N ALA A 178 -17.09 12.77 1.70
CA ALA A 178 -17.35 11.54 2.46
C ALA A 178 -16.21 10.52 2.38
N ILE A 179 -15.28 10.68 1.43
CA ILE A 179 -14.20 9.71 1.17
C ILE A 179 -12.85 10.41 1.20
N ARG A 180 -11.97 9.94 2.08
CA ARG A 180 -10.60 10.45 2.21
C ARG A 180 -9.64 9.72 1.29
N VAL A 181 -8.60 10.42 0.83
CA VAL A 181 -7.56 9.84 -0.01
C VAL A 181 -6.19 10.32 0.45
N THR A 182 -5.37 9.38 0.92
CA THR A 182 -4.01 9.65 1.39
C THR A 182 -2.98 8.94 0.53
N THR A 183 -1.89 9.63 0.19
CA THR A 183 -0.69 9.03 -0.37
C THR A 183 0.40 8.97 0.71
N ILE A 184 0.92 7.78 1.00
CA ILE A 184 2.12 7.62 1.84
C ILE A 184 3.31 7.43 0.91
N SER A 185 4.29 8.33 0.99
CA SER A 185 5.46 8.38 0.10
C SER A 185 6.75 8.08 0.88
N PRO A 186 7.10 6.77 1.10
CA PRO A 186 8.30 6.41 1.82
C PRO A 186 9.58 6.63 0.99
N GLY A 187 10.68 6.89 1.70
CA GLY A 187 12.04 6.71 1.21
C GLY A 187 12.52 5.27 1.34
N ALA A 188 13.79 5.07 1.68
CA ALA A 188 14.34 3.74 1.91
C ALA A 188 13.75 3.13 3.20
N VAL A 189 13.06 1.99 3.05
CA VAL A 189 12.42 1.24 4.14
C VAL A 189 12.94 -0.19 4.12
N ASP A 190 13.32 -0.74 5.26
CA ASP A 190 13.79 -2.13 5.39
C ASP A 190 12.60 -3.11 5.28
N SER A 191 12.07 -3.21 4.08
CA SER A 191 10.90 -4.04 3.74
C SER A 191 11.27 -5.33 3.00
N GLY A 192 12.56 -5.52 2.67
CA GLY A 192 13.04 -6.59 1.81
C GLY A 192 12.86 -6.33 0.30
N MET A 193 12.26 -5.20 -0.09
CA MET A 193 12.03 -4.85 -1.50
C MET A 193 13.34 -4.64 -2.27
N GLN A 194 14.37 -4.09 -1.61
CA GLN A 194 15.69 -3.87 -2.16
C GLN A 194 16.36 -5.17 -2.67
N ASN A 195 16.02 -6.31 -2.07
CA ASN A 195 16.58 -7.61 -2.44
C ASN A 195 15.97 -8.18 -3.73
N LYS A 196 14.92 -7.55 -4.26
CA LYS A 196 14.26 -7.95 -5.51
C LYS A 196 14.76 -7.16 -6.72
N THR A 197 15.52 -6.10 -6.49
CA THR A 197 16.14 -5.32 -7.56
C THR A 197 17.21 -6.16 -8.25
N THR A 198 17.15 -6.23 -9.56
CA THR A 198 18.08 -6.96 -10.43
C THR A 198 18.87 -5.98 -11.31
N GLY A 199 19.90 -6.48 -12.00
CA GLY A 199 20.69 -5.67 -12.93
C GLY A 199 21.88 -4.94 -12.30
N SER A 200 22.50 -4.06 -13.09
CA SER A 200 23.78 -3.40 -12.75
C SER A 200 23.72 -2.49 -11.51
N GLU A 201 22.52 -1.97 -11.17
CA GLU A 201 22.33 -1.06 -10.05
C GLU A 201 22.06 -1.75 -8.70
N SER A 202 21.91 -3.07 -8.66
CA SER A 202 21.49 -3.82 -7.46
C SER A 202 22.37 -3.57 -6.24
N SER A 203 23.70 -3.59 -6.41
CA SER A 203 24.66 -3.34 -5.30
C SER A 203 24.51 -1.93 -4.72
N ARG A 204 24.32 -0.92 -5.57
CA ARG A 204 24.09 0.47 -5.15
C ARG A 204 22.80 0.62 -4.35
N ILE A 205 21.75 -0.08 -4.76
CA ILE A 205 20.48 -0.08 -4.04
C ILE A 205 20.61 -0.73 -2.67
N ILE A 206 21.24 -1.90 -2.60
CA ILE A 206 21.50 -2.58 -1.31
C ILE A 206 22.29 -1.66 -0.36
N GLU A 207 23.31 -0.97 -0.85
CA GLU A 207 24.10 -0.02 -0.02
C GLU A 207 23.23 1.17 0.47
N LEU A 208 22.41 1.74 -0.42
CA LEU A 208 21.48 2.81 -0.05
C LEU A 208 20.54 2.39 1.10
N TYR A 209 20.08 1.13 1.09
CA TYR A 209 19.14 0.60 2.07
C TYR A 209 19.78 0.22 3.42
N ARG A 210 21.12 0.29 3.57
CA ARG A 210 21.77 0.09 4.89
C ARG A 210 21.32 1.10 5.96
N LYS A 211 20.83 2.25 5.55
CA LYS A 211 20.29 3.28 6.43
C LYS A 211 18.76 3.42 6.34
N ALA A 212 18.10 2.38 5.86
CA ALA A 212 16.66 2.36 5.73
C ALA A 212 15.95 2.49 7.09
N ILE A 213 14.80 3.15 7.09
CA ILE A 213 13.93 3.20 8.28
C ILE A 213 13.20 1.85 8.44
N PRO A 214 12.84 1.47 9.67
CA PRO A 214 12.07 0.25 9.90
C PRO A 214 10.66 0.36 9.31
N VAL A 215 10.07 -0.77 8.89
CA VAL A 215 8.70 -0.83 8.36
C VAL A 215 7.66 -0.26 9.32
N GLY A 216 7.90 -0.34 10.63
CA GLY A 216 7.04 0.23 11.67
C GLY A 216 6.87 1.75 11.56
N ALA A 217 7.86 2.48 11.01
CA ALA A 217 7.73 3.91 10.79
C ALA A 217 6.62 4.23 9.76
N VAL A 218 6.52 3.41 8.70
CA VAL A 218 5.46 3.55 7.69
C VAL A 218 4.12 3.07 8.25
N ALA A 219 4.10 1.97 9.01
CA ALA A 219 2.90 1.48 9.68
C ALA A 219 2.29 2.52 10.63
N ASN A 220 3.13 3.25 11.39
CA ASN A 220 2.69 4.35 12.24
C ASN A 220 2.09 5.51 11.44
N ALA A 221 2.65 5.85 10.27
CA ALA A 221 2.09 6.87 9.39
C ALA A 221 0.71 6.45 8.85
N ILE A 222 0.53 5.18 8.47
CA ILE A 222 -0.76 4.62 8.06
C ILE A 222 -1.77 4.71 9.22
N ALA A 223 -1.38 4.29 10.42
CA ALA A 223 -2.24 4.38 11.58
C ALA A 223 -2.64 5.83 11.90
N TYR A 224 -1.68 6.75 11.86
CA TYR A 224 -1.93 8.18 12.08
C TYR A 224 -3.00 8.75 11.15
N VAL A 225 -2.96 8.45 9.86
CA VAL A 225 -3.95 9.01 8.92
C VAL A 225 -5.34 8.36 9.08
N ILE A 226 -5.41 7.10 9.51
CA ILE A 226 -6.68 6.43 9.82
C ILE A 226 -7.34 7.06 11.04
N GLU A 227 -6.56 7.40 12.05
CA GLU A 227 -7.02 7.98 13.33
C GLU A 227 -7.54 9.41 13.22
N GLN A 228 -7.29 10.10 12.11
CA GLN A 228 -7.77 11.46 11.96
C GLN A 228 -9.30 11.52 11.92
N PRO A 229 -9.92 12.60 12.44
CA PRO A 229 -11.36 12.83 12.32
C PRO A 229 -11.86 12.77 10.87
N ALA A 230 -13.11 12.40 10.68
CA ALA A 230 -13.69 12.20 9.34
C ALA A 230 -13.61 13.45 8.45
N ASN A 231 -13.61 14.65 9.04
CA ASN A 231 -13.48 15.93 8.35
C ASN A 231 -12.01 16.39 8.16
N VAL A 232 -11.02 15.53 8.48
CA VAL A 232 -9.59 15.81 8.29
C VAL A 232 -9.03 14.83 7.29
N ASP A 233 -8.66 15.32 6.11
CA ASP A 233 -8.03 14.53 5.05
C ASP A 233 -6.53 14.86 4.96
N VAL A 234 -5.67 13.94 5.40
CA VAL A 234 -4.21 14.04 5.27
C VAL A 234 -3.85 13.55 3.87
N ASN A 235 -3.59 14.48 2.96
CA ASN A 235 -3.46 14.14 1.54
C ASN A 235 -2.15 13.42 1.19
N GLU A 236 -1.04 13.81 1.81
CA GLU A 236 0.27 13.18 1.57
C GLU A 236 1.14 13.19 2.83
N ILE A 237 1.84 12.07 3.06
CA ILE A 237 2.93 11.99 4.04
C ILE A 237 4.19 11.50 3.32
N VAL A 238 5.25 12.31 3.35
CA VAL A 238 6.59 11.92 2.91
C VAL A 238 7.42 11.55 4.13
N ILE A 239 7.89 10.29 4.20
CA ILE A 239 8.67 9.77 5.33
C ILE A 239 9.93 9.05 4.83
N ARG A 240 11.10 9.43 5.34
CA ARG A 240 12.37 8.90 4.88
C ARG A 240 13.43 8.92 5.97
N PRO A 241 14.52 8.15 5.80
CA PRO A 241 15.68 8.27 6.67
C PRO A 241 16.17 9.74 6.74
N THR A 242 16.57 10.19 7.91
CA THR A 242 17.15 11.55 8.10
C THR A 242 18.42 11.75 7.26
N SER A 243 19.12 10.66 6.95
CA SER A 243 20.31 10.67 6.09
C SER A 243 20.01 10.66 4.60
N GLN A 244 18.76 10.46 4.18
CA GLN A 244 18.36 10.44 2.77
C GLN A 244 18.03 11.88 2.33
N VAL A 245 18.95 12.51 1.62
CA VAL A 245 18.83 13.92 1.15
C VAL A 245 17.93 14.02 -0.10
N GLN A 246 17.81 12.94 -0.87
CA GLN A 246 17.04 12.90 -2.12
C GLN A 246 16.08 11.71 -2.17
#